data_2581755a56605e8817c64f3ee5e87c3f
#
_entry.id   2581755a56605e8817c64f3ee5e87c3f
#
_cell.length_a   1.000
_cell.length_b   1.000
_cell.length_c   1.000
_cell.angle_alpha   90.00
_cell.angle_beta   90.00
_cell.angle_gamma   90.00
#
_symmetry.space_group_name_H-M   'P 1'
#
loop_
_entity.id
_entity.type
_entity.pdbx_description
1 polymer ?
#
loop_
_entity_poly.entity_id
_entity_poly.type
_entity_poly.pdbx_seq_one_letter_code
_entity_poly.pdbx_strand_id
1 'polypeptide(L)'
;MLQDTWALKAQREGYRSRAVYKLEEILVKVKYNNQSCKVLDIGCAPGGWSDYLIKKYPKSSLYGIDLLDIKPVKGLKFFREDICNIDNITEIHDKKGSFDLVISDLAPNLSGIRDVDEINVHELNLETLRVANSYLN
;
A
#
# COMPACT_ATOMS: atom_id res chain seq x y z
N MET A 1 -3.78 -28.16 12.58
CA MET A 1 -3.76 -26.69 12.45
C MET A 1 -4.74 -26.30 11.35
N LEU A 2 -5.63 -25.37 11.65
CA LEU A 2 -6.59 -24.89 10.65
C LEU A 2 -5.87 -23.97 9.66
N GLN A 3 -6.03 -24.26 8.37
CA GLN A 3 -5.51 -23.38 7.34
C GLN A 3 -6.39 -22.13 7.21
N ASP A 4 -5.77 -21.00 6.91
CA ASP A 4 -6.48 -19.75 6.64
C ASP A 4 -7.21 -19.86 5.31
N THR A 5 -8.54 -19.86 5.35
CA THR A 5 -9.37 -20.00 4.15
C THR A 5 -9.23 -18.82 3.18
N TRP A 6 -9.00 -17.62 3.70
CA TRP A 6 -8.75 -16.43 2.87
C TRP A 6 -7.41 -16.50 2.16
N ALA A 7 -6.37 -17.01 2.84
CA ALA A 7 -5.07 -17.20 2.22
C ALA A 7 -5.14 -18.25 1.09
N LEU A 8 -5.89 -19.33 1.28
CA LEU A 8 -6.12 -20.34 0.25
C LEU A 8 -6.90 -19.77 -0.93
N LYS A 9 -7.91 -18.95 -0.68
CA LYS A 9 -8.67 -18.27 -1.73
C LYS A 9 -7.77 -17.35 -2.54
N ALA A 10 -6.94 -16.55 -1.88
CA ALA A 10 -5.98 -15.66 -2.55
C ALA A 10 -5.02 -16.46 -3.44
N GLN A 11 -4.50 -17.56 -2.96
CA GLN A 11 -3.61 -18.43 -3.72
C GLN A 11 -4.31 -19.01 -4.97
N ARG A 12 -5.56 -19.47 -4.83
CA ARG A 12 -6.34 -19.98 -5.95
C ARG A 12 -6.64 -18.91 -7.00
N GLU A 13 -6.88 -17.67 -6.55
CA GLU A 13 -7.17 -16.54 -7.44
C GLU A 13 -5.91 -15.87 -8.00
N GLY A 14 -4.72 -16.34 -7.61
CA GLY A 14 -3.46 -15.84 -8.12
C GLY A 14 -2.96 -14.56 -7.46
N TYR A 15 -3.44 -14.24 -6.27
CA TYR A 15 -3.00 -13.08 -5.50
C TYR A 15 -1.85 -13.43 -4.55
N ARG A 16 -0.99 -12.44 -4.25
CA ARG A 16 0.18 -12.61 -3.39
C ARG A 16 -0.16 -12.80 -1.92
N SER A 17 -1.28 -12.23 -1.46
CA SER A 17 -1.74 -12.37 -0.09
C SER A 17 -3.24 -12.16 0.03
N ARG A 18 -3.81 -12.58 1.17
CA ARG A 18 -5.22 -12.35 1.50
C ARG A 18 -5.56 -10.88 1.74
N ALA A 19 -4.57 -10.02 1.93
CA ALA A 19 -4.76 -8.59 2.15
C ALA A 19 -5.52 -7.92 0.99
N VAL A 20 -5.53 -8.52 -0.20
CA VAL A 20 -6.25 -8.03 -1.36
C VAL A 20 -7.76 -7.86 -1.09
N TYR A 21 -8.35 -8.75 -0.31
CA TYR A 21 -9.79 -8.68 -0.02
C TYR A 21 -10.16 -7.51 0.89
N LYS A 22 -9.26 -7.12 1.77
CA LYS A 22 -9.42 -5.91 2.58
C LYS A 22 -9.43 -4.66 1.69
N LEU A 23 -8.53 -4.58 0.72
CA LEU A 23 -8.51 -3.47 -0.24
C LEU A 23 -9.78 -3.45 -1.09
N GLU A 24 -10.20 -4.59 -1.61
CA GLU A 24 -11.42 -4.70 -2.40
C GLU A 24 -12.64 -4.18 -1.63
N GLU A 25 -12.78 -4.58 -0.36
CA GLU A 25 -13.84 -4.11 0.52
C GLU A 25 -13.79 -2.59 0.73
N ILE A 26 -12.60 -2.04 0.97
CA ILE A 26 -12.41 -0.60 1.15
C ILE A 26 -12.80 0.17 -0.12
N LEU A 27 -12.36 -0.28 -1.28
CA LEU A 27 -12.67 0.38 -2.55
C LEU A 27 -14.17 0.38 -2.85
N VAL A 28 -14.87 -0.70 -2.51
CA VAL A 28 -16.33 -0.77 -2.63
C VAL A 28 -17.00 0.22 -1.68
N LYS A 29 -16.58 0.29 -0.43
CA LYS A 29 -17.14 1.21 0.58
C LYS A 29 -16.99 2.67 0.18
N VAL A 30 -15.83 3.04 -0.39
CA VAL A 30 -15.59 4.42 -0.84
C VAL A 30 -16.09 4.68 -2.26
N LYS A 31 -16.72 3.69 -2.89
CA LYS A 31 -17.25 3.77 -4.26
C LYS A 31 -16.19 4.19 -5.29
N TYR A 32 -14.98 3.68 -5.11
CA TYR A 32 -13.87 3.97 -6.02
C TYR A 32 -14.09 3.28 -7.36
N ASN A 33 -14.09 4.03 -8.46
CA ASN A 33 -14.31 3.49 -9.81
C ASN A 33 -13.43 4.15 -10.88
N ASN A 34 -12.35 4.80 -10.49
CA ASN A 34 -11.46 5.45 -11.45
C ASN A 34 -10.67 4.40 -12.24
N GLN A 35 -10.81 4.41 -13.55
CA GLN A 35 -10.17 3.44 -14.45
C GLN A 35 -8.72 3.79 -14.80
N SER A 36 -8.34 5.05 -14.64
CA SER A 36 -6.99 5.54 -14.94
C SER A 36 -6.58 6.53 -13.87
N CYS A 37 -5.74 6.10 -12.96
CA CYS A 37 -5.34 6.92 -11.82
C CYS A 37 -3.86 6.76 -11.51
N LYS A 38 -3.34 7.69 -10.74
CA LYS A 38 -2.00 7.64 -10.17
C LYS A 38 -2.13 7.23 -8.70
N VAL A 39 -1.53 6.11 -8.36
CA VAL A 39 -1.65 5.48 -7.03
C VAL A 39 -0.31 5.45 -6.32
N LEU A 40 -0.31 5.81 -5.06
CA LEU A 40 0.82 5.62 -4.15
C LEU A 40 0.45 4.56 -3.12
N ASP A 41 1.21 3.46 -3.09
CA ASP A 41 1.04 2.34 -2.16
C ASP A 41 2.16 2.40 -1.10
N ILE A 42 1.80 2.82 0.08
CA ILE A 42 2.72 2.99 1.21
C ILE A 42 2.73 1.72 2.05
N GLY A 43 3.91 1.11 2.21
CA GLY A 43 4.02 -0.20 2.84
C GLY A 43 3.55 -1.30 1.90
N CYS A 44 4.04 -1.29 0.67
CA CYS A 44 3.49 -2.11 -0.42
C CYS A 44 3.88 -3.59 -0.37
N ALA A 45 4.88 -3.99 0.44
CA ALA A 45 5.26 -5.40 0.53
C ALA A 45 4.13 -6.25 1.13
N PRO A 46 3.89 -7.46 0.63
CA PRO A 46 4.61 -8.18 -0.44
C PRO A 46 4.19 -7.81 -1.87
N GLY A 47 3.34 -6.82 -2.08
CA GLY A 47 2.92 -6.34 -3.38
C GLY A 47 1.50 -6.76 -3.78
N GLY A 48 0.73 -7.31 -2.84
CA GLY A 48 -0.63 -7.82 -3.12
C GLY A 48 -1.60 -6.74 -3.55
N TRP A 49 -1.60 -5.60 -2.89
CA TRP A 49 -2.49 -4.49 -3.24
C TRP A 49 -2.13 -3.88 -4.59
N SER A 50 -0.84 -3.66 -4.84
CA SER A 50 -0.39 -3.15 -6.13
C SER A 50 -0.71 -4.12 -7.27
N ASP A 51 -0.49 -5.41 -7.07
CA ASP A 51 -0.82 -6.44 -8.05
C ASP A 51 -2.32 -6.47 -8.37
N TYR A 52 -3.16 -6.39 -7.35
CA TYR A 52 -4.62 -6.31 -7.51
C TYR A 52 -5.04 -5.08 -8.31
N LEU A 53 -4.50 -3.90 -7.97
CA LEU A 53 -4.85 -2.65 -8.64
C LEU A 53 -4.43 -2.64 -10.10
N ILE A 54 -3.26 -3.20 -10.42
CA ILE A 54 -2.79 -3.31 -11.80
C ILE A 54 -3.73 -4.19 -12.62
N LYS A 55 -4.16 -5.32 -12.06
CA LYS A 55 -5.08 -6.23 -12.73
C LYS A 55 -6.46 -5.62 -12.94
N LYS A 56 -6.96 -4.89 -11.94
CA LYS A 56 -8.29 -4.28 -11.98
C LYS A 56 -8.32 -2.97 -12.76
N TYR A 57 -7.27 -2.18 -12.68
CA TYR A 57 -7.17 -0.86 -13.32
C TYR A 57 -5.88 -0.77 -14.14
N PRO A 58 -5.79 -1.48 -15.29
CA PRO A 58 -4.53 -1.62 -16.03
C PRO A 58 -3.98 -0.32 -16.62
N LYS A 59 -4.78 0.74 -16.68
CA LYS A 59 -4.34 2.06 -17.13
C LYS A 59 -3.77 2.93 -16.02
N SER A 60 -3.73 2.44 -14.80
CA SER A 60 -3.22 3.19 -13.65
C SER A 60 -1.70 3.17 -13.58
N SER A 61 -1.14 4.24 -13.03
CA SER A 61 0.30 4.37 -12.74
C SER A 61 0.50 4.12 -11.26
N LEU A 62 1.27 3.09 -10.90
CA LEU A 62 1.48 2.69 -9.52
C LEU A 62 2.90 2.93 -9.07
N TYR A 63 3.02 3.53 -7.89
CA TYR A 63 4.26 3.79 -7.17
C TYR A 63 4.16 3.17 -5.80
N GLY A 64 5.16 2.40 -5.40
CA GLY A 64 5.17 1.73 -4.11
C GLY A 64 6.44 2.02 -3.32
N ILE A 65 6.29 2.13 -2.02
CA ILE A 65 7.40 2.33 -1.09
C ILE A 65 7.29 1.34 0.07
N ASP A 66 8.41 0.73 0.45
CA ASP A 66 8.50 -0.15 1.62
C ASP A 66 9.96 -0.26 2.06
N LEU A 67 10.18 -0.52 3.35
CA LEU A 67 11.50 -0.88 3.88
C LEU A 67 11.93 -2.27 3.45
N LEU A 68 10.97 -3.17 3.28
CA LEU A 68 11.21 -4.54 2.84
C LEU A 68 11.29 -4.59 1.33
N ASP A 69 12.16 -5.47 0.82
CA ASP A 69 12.20 -5.75 -0.61
C ASP A 69 11.01 -6.60 -1.02
N ILE A 70 10.62 -6.54 -2.29
CA ILE A 70 9.51 -7.31 -2.84
C ILE A 70 9.94 -8.04 -4.12
N LYS A 71 9.23 -9.13 -4.43
CA LYS A 71 9.32 -9.70 -5.77
C LYS A 71 8.75 -8.69 -6.77
N PRO A 72 9.40 -8.45 -7.91
CA PRO A 72 8.92 -7.48 -8.89
C PRO A 72 7.44 -7.67 -9.24
N VAL A 73 6.72 -6.56 -9.29
CA VAL A 73 5.33 -6.50 -9.79
C VAL A 73 5.36 -5.73 -11.10
N LYS A 74 4.94 -6.38 -12.18
CA LYS A 74 4.89 -5.71 -13.49
C LYS A 74 3.94 -4.51 -13.42
N GLY A 75 4.45 -3.33 -13.77
CA GLY A 75 3.68 -2.09 -13.74
C GLY A 75 3.80 -1.29 -12.45
N LEU A 76 4.45 -1.83 -11.42
CA LEU A 76 4.73 -1.10 -10.19
C LEU A 76 6.15 -0.50 -10.25
N LYS A 77 6.26 0.79 -9.99
CA LYS A 77 7.53 1.45 -9.71
C LYS A 77 7.79 1.39 -8.22
N PHE A 78 8.67 0.47 -7.82
CA PHE A 78 8.97 0.19 -6.42
C PHE A 78 10.23 0.92 -5.97
N PHE A 79 10.16 1.50 -4.76
CA PHE A 79 11.29 2.16 -4.09
C PHE A 79 11.44 1.59 -2.68
N ARG A 80 12.60 1.05 -2.38
CA ARG A 80 12.92 0.56 -1.05
C ARG A 80 13.42 1.70 -0.19
N GLU A 81 12.54 2.27 0.63
CA GLU A 81 12.84 3.43 1.46
C GLU A 81 11.89 3.51 2.64
N ASP A 82 12.31 4.22 3.69
CA ASP A 82 11.45 4.60 4.79
C ASP A 82 10.45 5.68 4.34
N ILE A 83 9.19 5.57 4.78
CA ILE A 83 8.16 6.57 4.48
C ILE A 83 8.57 7.98 4.93
N CYS A 84 9.33 8.09 6.03
CA CYS A 84 9.82 9.38 6.53
C CYS A 84 10.74 10.08 5.53
N ASN A 85 11.35 9.34 4.60
CA ASN A 85 12.26 9.84 3.59
C ASN A 85 11.63 9.89 2.19
N ILE A 86 10.31 9.81 2.09
CA ILE A 86 9.61 9.77 0.80
C ILE A 86 9.95 10.97 -0.09
N ASP A 87 10.13 12.14 0.50
CA ASP A 87 10.48 13.35 -0.24
C ASP A 87 11.86 13.28 -0.90
N ASN A 88 12.71 12.34 -0.50
CA ASN A 88 14.01 12.10 -1.10
C ASN A 88 13.95 11.22 -2.36
N ILE A 89 12.81 10.61 -2.63
CA ILE A 89 12.59 9.82 -3.85
C ILE A 89 12.12 10.79 -4.93
N THR A 90 13.03 11.21 -5.80
CA THR A 90 12.77 12.24 -6.82
C THR A 90 11.56 11.92 -7.67
N GLU A 91 11.43 10.68 -8.14
CA GLU A 91 10.31 10.27 -9.01
C GLU A 91 8.94 10.39 -8.34
N ILE A 92 8.87 10.17 -7.03
CA ILE A 92 7.64 10.33 -6.25
C ILE A 92 7.44 11.80 -5.88
N HIS A 93 8.49 12.45 -5.40
CA HIS A 93 8.44 13.86 -4.99
C HIS A 93 7.98 14.78 -6.13
N ASP A 94 8.44 14.54 -7.34
CA ASP A 94 8.06 15.33 -8.52
C ASP A 94 6.57 15.22 -8.84
N LYS A 95 5.88 14.23 -8.28
CA LYS A 95 4.44 14.00 -8.46
C LYS A 95 3.63 14.36 -7.23
N LYS A 96 4.24 15.08 -6.29
CA LYS A 96 3.57 15.54 -5.07
C LYS A 96 2.33 16.37 -5.41
N GLY A 97 1.21 16.07 -4.78
CA GLY A 97 -0.05 16.75 -5.05
C GLY A 97 -0.78 16.27 -6.31
N SER A 98 -0.34 15.17 -6.93
CA SER A 98 -0.93 14.66 -8.17
C SER A 98 -1.50 13.25 -8.08
N PHE A 99 -1.39 12.60 -6.93
CA PHE A 99 -1.91 11.25 -6.76
C PHE A 99 -3.42 11.25 -6.57
N ASP A 100 -4.10 10.35 -7.26
CA ASP A 100 -5.55 10.19 -7.15
C ASP A 100 -5.95 9.31 -5.99
N LEU A 101 -5.06 8.41 -5.59
CA LEU A 101 -5.29 7.47 -4.51
C LEU A 101 -3.99 7.22 -3.76
N VAL A 102 -4.04 7.32 -2.45
CA VAL A 102 -2.97 6.89 -1.54
C VAL A 102 -3.53 5.78 -0.67
N ILE A 103 -2.89 4.62 -0.72
CA ILE A 103 -3.26 3.46 0.10
C ILE A 103 -2.12 3.09 1.02
N SER A 104 -2.45 2.54 2.17
CA SER A 104 -1.46 2.13 3.16
C SER A 104 -1.95 0.96 3.98
N ASP A 105 -1.09 -0.03 4.14
CA ASP A 105 -1.27 -1.15 5.06
C ASP A 105 -0.02 -1.32 5.93
N LEU A 106 0.52 -0.20 6.39
CA LEU A 106 1.71 -0.19 7.24
C LEU A 106 1.37 -0.66 8.65
N ALA A 107 2.29 -1.45 9.21
CA ALA A 107 2.28 -1.79 10.62
C ALA A 107 3.71 -1.70 11.18
N PRO A 108 3.90 -1.17 12.40
CA PRO A 108 5.21 -1.16 13.03
C PRO A 108 5.59 -2.57 13.47
N ASN A 109 6.88 -2.80 13.70
CA ASN A 109 7.34 -4.00 14.37
C ASN A 109 6.82 -4.00 15.83
N LEU A 110 6.14 -5.07 16.21
CA LEU A 110 5.57 -5.18 17.56
C LEU A 110 6.65 -5.55 18.56
N SER A 111 6.69 -4.83 19.70
CA SER A 111 7.61 -5.09 20.80
C SER A 111 7.05 -6.11 21.80
N GLY A 112 5.74 -6.33 21.79
CA GLY A 112 5.02 -7.11 22.79
C GLY A 112 4.64 -6.28 24.02
N ILE A 113 5.00 -5.00 24.09
CA ILE A 113 4.63 -4.07 25.15
C ILE A 113 3.49 -3.18 24.62
N ARG A 114 2.30 -3.34 25.18
CA ARG A 114 1.07 -2.72 24.67
C ARG A 114 1.19 -1.21 24.46
N ASP A 115 1.64 -0.49 25.50
CA ASP A 115 1.70 0.98 25.43
C ASP A 115 2.71 1.46 24.39
N VAL A 116 3.84 0.77 24.26
CA VAL A 116 4.85 1.08 23.23
C VAL A 116 4.30 0.84 21.84
N ASP A 117 3.61 -0.27 21.65
CA ASP A 117 3.05 -0.64 20.33
C ASP A 117 1.93 0.32 19.93
N GLU A 118 1.08 0.76 20.85
CA GLU A 118 0.03 1.75 20.59
C GLU A 118 0.62 3.10 20.17
N ILE A 119 1.68 3.57 20.82
CA ILE A 119 2.37 4.80 20.47
C ILE A 119 2.97 4.69 19.08
N ASN A 120 3.64 3.57 18.75
CA ASN A 120 4.27 3.35 17.47
C ASN A 120 3.25 3.30 16.32
N VAL A 121 2.10 2.65 16.54
CA VAL A 121 0.99 2.64 15.57
C VAL A 121 0.47 4.05 15.34
N HIS A 122 0.28 4.82 16.39
CA HIS A 122 -0.21 6.20 16.31
C HIS A 122 0.74 7.09 15.52
N GLU A 123 2.05 7.04 15.83
CA GLU A 123 3.06 7.81 15.11
C GLU A 123 3.12 7.44 13.63
N LEU A 124 3.06 6.15 13.31
CA LEU A 124 3.07 5.67 11.94
C LEU A 124 1.83 6.15 11.16
N ASN A 125 0.67 6.12 11.80
CA ASN A 125 -0.58 6.61 11.21
C ASN A 125 -0.53 8.12 10.95
N LEU A 126 0.03 8.91 11.87
CA LEU A 126 0.21 10.35 11.67
C LEU A 126 1.13 10.65 10.49
N GLU A 127 2.24 9.93 10.38
CA GLU A 127 3.17 10.08 9.26
C GLU A 127 2.51 9.72 7.92
N THR A 128 1.74 8.63 7.90
CA THR A 128 0.98 8.21 6.72
C THR A 128 -0.04 9.26 6.31
N LEU A 129 -0.76 9.85 7.25
CA LEU A 129 -1.73 10.93 6.98
C LEU A 129 -1.03 12.18 6.45
N ARG A 130 0.12 12.55 7.01
CA ARG A 130 0.93 13.67 6.55
C ARG A 130 1.32 13.48 5.08
N VAL A 131 1.81 12.30 4.74
CA VAL A 131 2.20 11.97 3.37
C VAL A 131 0.97 12.00 2.45
N ALA A 132 -0.13 11.36 2.84
CA ALA A 132 -1.35 11.35 2.05
C ALA A 132 -1.85 12.78 1.77
N ASN A 133 -1.89 13.63 2.78
CA ASN A 133 -2.32 15.01 2.63
C ASN A 133 -1.42 15.81 1.68
N SER A 134 -0.12 15.53 1.66
CA SER A 134 0.84 16.22 0.80
C SER A 134 0.83 15.71 -0.64
N TYR A 135 0.58 14.42 -0.83
CA TYR A 135 0.73 13.76 -2.14
C TYR A 135 -0.58 13.63 -2.92
N LEU A 136 -1.74 13.63 -2.26
CA LEU A 136 -3.03 13.63 -2.94
C LEU A 136 -3.27 14.94 -3.72
N ASN A 137 -3.98 14.79 -4.83
CA ASN A 137 -4.38 15.92 -5.67
C ASN A 137 -5.47 16.78 -5.02
#